data_ee823ad73e7a6bb65715d3d3dfcfe456
#
_entry.id   ee823ad73e7a6bb65715d3d3dfcfe456
#
_cell.length_a   1.000
_cell.length_b   1.000
_cell.length_c   1.000
_cell.angle_alpha   90.00
_cell.angle_beta   90.00
_cell.angle_gamma   90.00
#
_symmetry.space_group_name_H-M   'P 1'
#
loop_
_entity.id
_entity.type
_entity.pdbx_description
1 polymer ?
#
loop_
_entity_poly.entity_id
_entity_poly.type
_entity_poly.pdbx_seq_one_letter_code
_entity_poly.pdbx_strand_id
1 'polypeptide(L)'
;MRTIILVLTFIYFNSFSQNLETKAKKSLNLLSLTTSYSYLNYELFHGISYTHHFPLFSTSFGLQTAVKKLYSAQKFFPENNCSFVYRLIDKNTFQFGPSLQYNMRNQKVKVWHLYNELLLGYCLFYGKRIQFFHTAGIGPFWETFKSDKNERYSIRSSNFNLKIGLSYAF
;
A
#
# COMPACT_ATOMS: atom_id res chain seq x y z
N MET A 1 28.20 -8.42 19.52
CA MET A 1 27.15 -7.39 19.35
C MET A 1 26.04 -7.81 18.36
N ARG A 2 26.34 -8.30 17.17
CA ARG A 2 25.31 -8.71 16.16
C ARG A 2 24.35 -9.80 16.67
N THR A 3 24.84 -10.79 17.41
CA THR A 3 24.03 -11.90 17.94
C THR A 3 23.03 -11.43 19.02
N ILE A 4 23.40 -10.46 19.84
CA ILE A 4 22.54 -9.92 20.91
C ILE A 4 21.37 -9.15 20.29
N ILE A 5 21.61 -8.39 19.23
CA ILE A 5 20.55 -7.66 18.50
C ILE A 5 19.55 -8.64 17.89
N LEU A 6 20.01 -9.73 17.27
CA LEU A 6 19.16 -10.77 16.72
C LEU A 6 18.30 -11.48 17.78
N VAL A 7 18.87 -11.78 18.95
CA VAL A 7 18.14 -12.40 20.05
C VAL A 7 17.12 -11.44 20.65
N LEU A 8 17.47 -10.17 20.84
CA LEU A 8 16.54 -9.16 21.32
C LEU A 8 15.39 -8.92 20.33
N THR A 9 15.69 -8.90 19.03
CA THR A 9 14.66 -8.79 17.99
C THR A 9 13.73 -10.00 17.98
N PHE A 10 14.27 -11.21 18.18
CA PHE A 10 13.49 -12.44 18.25
C PHE A 10 12.63 -12.53 19.50
N ILE A 11 13.15 -12.10 20.67
CA ILE A 11 12.39 -12.03 21.93
C ILE A 11 11.29 -10.97 21.81
N TYR A 12 11.59 -9.81 21.22
CA TYR A 12 10.61 -8.76 21.00
C TYR A 12 9.49 -9.24 20.04
N PHE A 13 9.85 -9.96 18.99
CA PHE A 13 8.90 -10.55 18.03
C PHE A 13 8.00 -11.60 18.68
N ASN A 14 8.54 -12.47 19.56
CA ASN A 14 7.75 -13.48 20.27
C ASN A 14 6.84 -12.88 21.35
N SER A 15 7.30 -11.91 22.13
CA SER A 15 6.47 -11.18 23.10
C SER A 15 5.36 -10.37 22.41
N PHE A 16 5.64 -9.91 21.20
CA PHE A 16 4.71 -9.22 20.34
C PHE A 16 3.63 -10.17 19.78
N SER A 17 4.01 -11.39 19.37
CA SER A 17 3.12 -12.41 18.87
C SER A 17 2.10 -12.87 19.95
N GLN A 18 2.52 -13.01 21.19
CA GLN A 18 1.64 -13.42 22.30
C GLN A 18 0.59 -12.36 22.67
N ASN A 19 0.92 -11.07 22.55
CA ASN A 19 -0.05 -9.99 22.73
C ASN A 19 -1.04 -9.84 21.56
N LEU A 20 -0.74 -10.43 20.40
CA LEU A 20 -1.60 -10.42 19.22
C LEU A 20 -2.68 -11.51 19.22
N GLU A 21 -2.43 -12.63 19.90
CA GLU A 21 -3.41 -13.72 20.02
C GLU A 21 -4.67 -13.32 20.80
N THR A 22 -4.59 -12.32 21.68
CA THR A 22 -5.72 -11.88 22.50
C THR A 22 -6.74 -10.99 21.79
N LYS A 23 -6.48 -10.54 20.56
CA LYS A 23 -7.38 -9.70 19.76
C LYS A 23 -7.48 -10.16 18.30
N ALA A 24 -7.79 -11.43 18.09
CA ALA A 24 -8.17 -11.91 16.76
C ALA A 24 -9.41 -11.14 16.26
N LYS A 25 -9.22 -9.95 15.70
CA LYS A 25 -10.27 -9.24 14.98
C LYS A 25 -10.67 -10.08 13.79
N LYS A 26 -11.98 -10.23 13.58
CA LYS A 26 -12.55 -10.84 12.38
C LYS A 26 -11.94 -10.20 11.14
N SER A 27 -11.65 -11.00 10.14
CA SER A 27 -11.34 -10.53 8.80
C SER A 27 -12.43 -9.57 8.33
N LEU A 28 -12.03 -8.48 7.70
CA LEU A 28 -12.94 -7.44 7.25
C LEU A 28 -12.71 -7.19 5.76
N ASN A 29 -13.81 -7.12 5.02
CA ASN A 29 -13.79 -6.79 3.60
C ASN A 29 -14.17 -5.33 3.40
N LEU A 30 -13.42 -4.63 2.56
CA LEU A 30 -13.65 -3.23 2.23
C LEU A 30 -13.74 -3.04 0.72
N LEU A 31 -14.74 -2.30 0.28
CA LEU A 31 -14.78 -1.72 -1.06
C LEU A 31 -14.46 -0.23 -0.93
N SER A 32 -13.47 0.26 -1.64
CA SER A 32 -12.92 1.60 -1.45
C SER A 32 -12.90 2.39 -2.73
N LEU A 33 -13.25 3.68 -2.63
CA LEU A 33 -12.94 4.71 -3.61
C LEU A 33 -11.70 5.45 -3.15
N THR A 34 -10.70 5.55 -4.01
CA THR A 34 -9.37 6.06 -3.65
C THR A 34 -8.92 7.19 -4.54
N THR A 35 -8.19 8.11 -3.95
CA THR A 35 -7.37 9.09 -4.66
C THR A 35 -5.96 8.96 -4.11
N SER A 36 -4.98 8.76 -4.99
CA SER A 36 -3.58 8.65 -4.60
C SER A 36 -2.72 9.61 -5.41
N TYR A 37 -1.68 10.14 -4.76
CA TYR A 37 -0.68 11.00 -5.36
C TYR A 37 0.69 10.34 -5.23
N SER A 38 1.40 10.23 -6.34
CA SER A 38 2.80 9.76 -6.40
C SER A 38 3.70 10.94 -6.73
N TYR A 39 4.61 11.26 -5.82
CA TYR A 39 5.53 12.39 -6.00
C TYR A 39 6.51 12.17 -7.12
N LEU A 40 7.02 10.94 -7.30
CA LEU A 40 8.00 10.64 -8.34
C LEU A 40 7.51 10.98 -9.74
N ASN A 41 6.25 10.69 -10.02
CA ASN A 41 5.66 10.92 -11.33
C ASN A 41 4.83 12.20 -11.41
N TYR A 42 4.68 12.91 -10.27
CA TYR A 42 3.74 14.04 -10.13
C TYR A 42 2.34 13.70 -10.63
N GLU A 43 1.92 12.46 -10.41
CA GLU A 43 0.66 11.94 -10.92
C GLU A 43 -0.38 11.77 -9.82
N LEU A 44 -1.60 12.15 -10.14
CA LEU A 44 -2.78 11.92 -9.34
C LEU A 44 -3.58 10.78 -9.96
N PHE A 45 -3.95 9.79 -9.16
CA PHE A 45 -4.74 8.64 -9.57
C PHE A 45 -6.07 8.60 -8.82
N HIS A 46 -7.13 8.17 -9.52
CA HIS A 46 -8.38 7.77 -8.90
C HIS A 46 -8.61 6.29 -9.14
N GLY A 47 -9.21 5.62 -8.18
CA GLY A 47 -9.43 4.19 -8.32
C GLY A 47 -10.52 3.63 -7.42
N ILE A 48 -10.85 2.39 -7.72
CA ILE A 48 -11.71 1.53 -6.92
C ILE A 48 -10.87 0.34 -6.51
N SER A 49 -10.90 -0.04 -5.24
CA SER A 49 -10.18 -1.20 -4.75
C SER A 49 -11.02 -2.03 -3.79
N TYR A 50 -10.84 -3.33 -3.88
CA TYR A 50 -11.29 -4.29 -2.88
C TYR A 50 -10.10 -4.60 -1.96
N THR A 51 -10.32 -4.53 -0.65
CA THR A 51 -9.32 -4.82 0.37
C THR A 51 -9.83 -5.88 1.33
N HIS A 52 -9.02 -6.88 1.57
CA HIS A 52 -9.23 -7.86 2.62
C HIS A 52 -8.25 -7.61 3.75
N HIS A 53 -8.78 -7.34 4.94
CA HIS A 53 -7.99 -7.17 6.15
C HIS A 53 -7.90 -8.49 6.91
N PHE A 54 -6.67 -8.96 7.08
CA PHE A 54 -6.31 -9.98 8.05
C PHE A 54 -5.92 -9.31 9.39
N PRO A 55 -5.73 -10.04 10.47
CA PRO A 55 -5.36 -9.45 11.76
C PRO A 55 -4.09 -8.60 11.73
N LEU A 56 -3.07 -8.99 10.95
CA LEU A 56 -1.74 -8.37 10.91
C LEU A 56 -1.42 -7.64 9.61
N PHE A 57 -2.09 -7.99 8.54
CA PHE A 57 -1.82 -7.41 7.23
C PHE A 57 -3.10 -7.23 6.43
N SER A 58 -3.02 -6.49 5.38
CA SER A 58 -4.10 -6.38 4.41
C SER A 58 -3.59 -6.54 3.00
N THR A 59 -4.43 -7.11 2.15
CA THR A 59 -4.18 -7.17 0.72
C THR A 59 -5.28 -6.43 0.00
N SER A 60 -4.92 -5.67 -1.03
CA SER A 60 -5.89 -5.01 -1.87
C SER A 60 -5.58 -5.21 -3.35
N PHE A 61 -6.65 -5.32 -4.11
CA PHE A 61 -6.62 -5.30 -5.57
C PHE A 61 -7.53 -4.19 -6.04
N GLY A 62 -7.07 -3.39 -6.99
CA GLY A 62 -7.83 -2.26 -7.50
C GLY A 62 -7.58 -1.95 -8.96
N LEU A 63 -8.44 -1.11 -9.48
CA LEU A 63 -8.30 -0.49 -10.80
C LEU A 63 -8.16 1.01 -10.60
N GLN A 64 -7.14 1.58 -11.21
CA GLN A 64 -6.84 3.02 -11.15
C GLN A 64 -6.86 3.65 -12.53
N THR A 65 -7.10 4.95 -12.55
CA THR A 65 -6.95 5.81 -13.72
C THR A 65 -6.15 7.06 -13.34
N ALA A 66 -5.22 7.48 -14.18
CA ALA A 66 -4.50 8.73 -13.99
C ALA A 66 -5.39 9.92 -14.37
N VAL A 67 -5.42 10.95 -13.52
CA VAL A 67 -6.18 12.19 -13.75
C VAL A 67 -5.51 13.05 -14.80
N LYS A 68 -4.17 13.13 -14.80
CA LYS A 68 -3.37 13.78 -15.83
C LYS A 68 -2.70 12.74 -16.69
N LYS A 69 -2.99 12.72 -17.96
CA LYS A 69 -2.41 11.82 -18.97
C LYS A 69 -0.98 12.25 -19.36
N LEU A 70 -0.10 12.57 -18.43
CA LEU A 70 1.25 12.97 -18.80
C LEU A 70 2.05 11.84 -19.46
N TYR A 71 1.81 10.60 -19.06
CA TYR A 71 2.61 9.46 -19.53
C TYR A 71 1.81 8.21 -19.90
N SER A 72 0.51 8.12 -19.58
CA SER A 72 -0.25 6.90 -19.77
C SER A 72 -1.17 6.92 -21.01
N ALA A 73 -0.95 6.01 -21.94
CA ALA A 73 -1.90 5.73 -23.02
C ALA A 73 -3.10 4.88 -22.54
N GLN A 74 -2.97 4.20 -21.42
CA GLN A 74 -3.98 3.33 -20.87
C GLN A 74 -4.91 4.10 -19.91
N LYS A 75 -6.23 3.99 -20.12
CA LYS A 75 -7.22 4.66 -19.27
C LYS A 75 -7.29 4.05 -17.87
N PHE A 76 -7.21 2.71 -17.78
CA PHE A 76 -7.29 1.97 -16.52
C PHE A 76 -6.14 0.99 -16.42
N PHE A 77 -5.61 0.83 -15.24
CA PHE A 77 -4.56 -0.14 -14.95
C PHE A 77 -4.74 -0.78 -13.57
N PRO A 78 -4.34 -2.05 -13.41
CA PRO A 78 -4.41 -2.75 -12.14
C PRO A 78 -3.37 -2.25 -11.15
N GLU A 79 -3.77 -2.14 -9.89
CA GLU A 79 -2.90 -1.94 -8.75
C GLU A 79 -3.12 -3.06 -7.74
N ASN A 80 -2.04 -3.66 -7.27
CA ASN A 80 -2.03 -4.59 -6.14
C ASN A 80 -1.28 -3.94 -4.98
N ASN A 81 -1.81 -4.08 -3.79
CA ASN A 81 -1.17 -3.58 -2.58
C ASN A 81 -1.18 -4.68 -1.51
N CYS A 82 -0.08 -4.80 -0.80
CA CYS A 82 0.02 -5.56 0.43
C CYS A 82 0.57 -4.64 1.51
N SER A 83 -0.12 -4.54 2.64
CA SER A 83 0.31 -3.66 3.73
C SER A 83 0.28 -4.37 5.07
N PHE A 84 1.33 -4.13 5.86
CA PHE A 84 1.41 -4.50 7.27
C PHE A 84 1.21 -3.22 8.08
N VAL A 85 0.21 -3.22 8.96
CA VAL A 85 -0.12 -2.07 9.79
C VAL A 85 -0.04 -2.47 11.25
N TYR A 86 0.86 -1.82 11.98
CA TYR A 86 0.90 -1.94 13.43
C TYR A 86 -0.03 -0.89 14.06
N ARG A 87 -1.16 -1.32 14.60
CA ARG A 87 -2.16 -0.42 15.16
C ARG A 87 -1.76 0.04 16.55
N LEU A 88 -1.16 1.23 16.65
CA LEU A 88 -0.84 1.89 17.93
C LEU A 88 -2.13 2.35 18.64
N ILE A 89 -3.09 2.84 17.87
CA ILE A 89 -4.41 3.23 18.36
C ILE A 89 -5.43 2.38 17.60
N ASP A 90 -6.23 1.63 18.34
CA ASP A 90 -7.26 0.76 17.78
C ASP A 90 -8.56 0.92 18.58
N LYS A 91 -9.25 2.00 18.31
CA LYS A 91 -10.61 2.26 18.81
C LYS A 91 -11.62 1.87 17.73
N ASN A 92 -12.86 1.58 18.13
CA ASN A 92 -13.92 1.14 17.20
C ASN A 92 -14.17 2.07 16.01
N THR A 93 -13.86 3.35 16.14
CA THR A 93 -14.09 4.37 15.11
C THR A 93 -12.82 5.04 14.62
N PHE A 94 -11.68 4.73 15.22
CA PHE A 94 -10.41 5.38 14.88
C PHE A 94 -9.25 4.39 15.04
N GLN A 95 -8.49 4.22 13.99
CA GLN A 95 -7.29 3.38 13.97
C GLN A 95 -6.14 4.18 13.38
N PHE A 96 -5.00 4.09 14.01
CA PHE A 96 -3.77 4.74 13.56
C PHE A 96 -2.57 3.88 13.88
N GLY A 97 -1.61 3.84 12.98
CA GLY A 97 -0.33 3.18 13.23
C GLY A 97 0.65 3.25 12.07
N PRO A 98 1.92 2.96 12.33
CA PRO A 98 2.91 2.81 11.30
C PRO A 98 2.57 1.65 10.36
N SER A 99 2.97 1.77 9.12
CA SER A 99 2.71 0.77 8.08
C SER A 99 3.92 0.55 7.19
N LEU A 100 4.08 -0.70 6.77
CA LEU A 100 4.94 -1.10 5.66
C LEU A 100 4.04 -1.51 4.51
N GLN A 101 4.15 -0.84 3.36
CA GLN A 101 3.29 -1.05 2.20
C GLN A 101 4.14 -1.47 0.99
N TYR A 102 3.70 -2.51 0.31
CA TYR A 102 4.22 -2.90 -0.99
C TYR A 102 3.14 -2.67 -2.04
N ASN A 103 3.43 -1.81 -3.02
CA ASN A 103 2.53 -1.50 -4.13
C ASN A 103 3.13 -2.05 -5.42
N MET A 104 2.30 -2.66 -6.23
CA MET A 104 2.65 -3.10 -7.58
C MET A 104 1.61 -2.57 -8.57
N ARG A 105 2.07 -1.88 -9.60
CA ARG A 105 1.23 -1.39 -10.71
C ARG A 105 1.77 -1.88 -12.03
N ASN A 106 0.88 -2.23 -12.93
CA ASN A 106 1.23 -2.58 -14.29
C ASN A 106 0.51 -1.64 -15.26
N GLN A 107 1.27 -0.86 -15.99
CA GLN A 107 0.75 0.23 -16.82
C GLN A 107 1.35 0.16 -18.23
N LYS A 108 0.51 0.35 -19.25
CA LYS A 108 0.96 0.42 -20.62
C LYS A 108 1.04 1.89 -21.07
N VAL A 109 2.23 2.38 -21.34
CA VAL A 109 2.47 3.69 -21.96
C VAL A 109 2.65 3.50 -23.47
N LYS A 110 3.81 3.23 -23.99
CA LYS A 110 4.09 2.66 -25.32
C LYS A 110 4.36 1.17 -25.18
N VAL A 111 5.17 0.82 -24.20
CA VAL A 111 5.48 -0.55 -23.76
C VAL A 111 4.91 -0.80 -22.37
N TRP A 112 4.95 -2.04 -21.91
CA TRP A 112 4.52 -2.37 -20.56
C TRP A 112 5.55 -1.98 -19.54
N HIS A 113 5.12 -1.22 -18.51
CA HIS A 113 5.90 -0.79 -17.36
C HIS A 113 5.36 -1.49 -16.12
N LEU A 114 6.25 -2.15 -15.39
CA LEU A 114 5.98 -2.72 -14.08
C LEU A 114 6.59 -1.82 -13.01
N TYR A 115 5.75 -1.20 -12.22
CA TYR A 115 6.12 -0.34 -11.11
C TYR A 115 6.00 -1.10 -9.81
N ASN A 116 7.01 -0.99 -8.97
CA ASN A 116 7.02 -1.56 -7.62
C ASN A 116 7.49 -0.50 -6.63
N GLU A 117 6.88 -0.47 -5.46
CA GLU A 117 7.20 0.46 -4.38
C GLU A 117 7.19 -0.30 -3.05
N LEU A 118 8.16 -0.03 -2.20
CA LEU A 118 8.16 -0.49 -0.81
C LEU A 118 8.21 0.76 0.08
N LEU A 119 7.10 1.08 0.73
CA LEU A 119 6.92 2.32 1.45
C LEU A 119 6.81 2.07 2.96
N LEU A 120 7.60 2.79 3.74
CA LEU A 120 7.44 2.91 5.17
C LEU A 120 6.68 4.20 5.48
N GLY A 121 5.63 4.11 6.29
CA GLY A 121 4.78 5.25 6.56
C GLY A 121 3.76 4.99 7.64
N TYR A 122 2.56 5.52 7.47
CA TYR A 122 1.47 5.33 8.40
C TYR A 122 0.14 5.11 7.68
N CYS A 123 -0.80 4.50 8.43
CA CYS A 123 -2.20 4.40 8.05
C CYS A 123 -3.08 5.00 9.14
N LEU A 124 -4.11 5.70 8.71
CA LEU A 124 -5.17 6.25 9.55
C LEU A 124 -6.51 5.81 8.96
N PHE A 125 -7.39 5.28 9.82
CA PHE A 125 -8.76 4.93 9.45
C PHE A 125 -9.72 5.57 10.45
N TYR A 126 -10.81 6.13 9.97
CA TYR A 126 -11.85 6.77 10.76
C TYR A 126 -13.24 6.36 10.26
N GLY A 127 -14.07 5.82 11.14
CA GLY A 127 -15.43 5.37 10.86
C GLY A 127 -15.64 3.89 11.19
N LYS A 128 -16.88 3.41 11.01
CA LYS A 128 -17.24 2.00 11.24
C LYS A 128 -17.53 1.29 9.91
N ARG A 129 -18.78 1.38 9.41
CA ARG A 129 -19.18 0.82 8.12
C ARG A 129 -18.68 1.65 6.95
N ILE A 130 -18.82 2.97 7.05
CA ILE A 130 -18.17 3.90 6.12
C ILE A 130 -16.93 4.41 6.83
N GLN A 131 -15.78 4.19 6.21
CA GLN A 131 -14.48 4.56 6.75
C GLN A 131 -13.81 5.55 5.82
N PHE A 132 -13.41 6.69 6.34
CA PHE A 132 -12.40 7.53 5.72
C PHE A 132 -11.04 6.94 6.05
N PHE A 133 -10.17 6.83 5.08
CA PHE A 133 -8.80 6.44 5.32
C PHE A 133 -7.80 7.38 4.66
N HIS A 134 -6.64 7.46 5.29
CA HIS A 134 -5.50 8.21 4.82
C HIS A 134 -4.24 7.38 5.06
N THR A 135 -3.43 7.23 4.03
CA THR A 135 -2.12 6.57 4.15
C THR A 135 -1.06 7.43 3.49
N ALA A 136 0.11 7.50 4.10
CA ALA A 136 1.26 8.12 3.50
C ALA A 136 2.49 7.26 3.74
N GLY A 137 3.41 7.24 2.79
CA GLY A 137 4.64 6.48 2.91
C GLY A 137 5.72 6.99 1.98
N ILE A 138 6.96 6.73 2.37
CA ILE A 138 8.16 7.03 1.60
C ILE A 138 9.04 5.79 1.53
N GLY A 139 9.70 5.58 0.41
CA GLY A 139 10.61 4.45 0.29
C GLY A 139 11.08 4.20 -1.13
N PRO A 140 11.84 3.10 -1.33
CA PRO A 140 12.36 2.74 -2.63
C PRO A 140 11.26 2.41 -3.63
N PHE A 141 11.52 2.84 -4.83
CA PHE A 141 10.72 2.61 -6.02
C PHE A 141 11.61 2.02 -7.11
N TRP A 142 11.09 1.06 -7.85
CA TRP A 142 11.73 0.54 -9.03
C TRP A 142 10.72 0.25 -10.13
N GLU A 143 11.11 0.65 -11.33
CA GLU A 143 10.35 0.48 -12.55
C GLU A 143 11.12 -0.44 -13.49
N THR A 144 10.42 -1.37 -14.11
CA THR A 144 10.99 -2.28 -15.11
C THR A 144 10.14 -2.23 -16.36
N PHE A 145 10.77 -2.07 -17.51
CA PHE A 145 10.09 -2.12 -18.81
C PHE A 145 10.98 -2.74 -19.88
N LYS A 146 10.36 -3.17 -20.96
CA LYS A 146 11.08 -3.63 -22.16
C LYS A 146 10.97 -2.56 -23.24
N SER A 147 12.08 -2.25 -23.91
CA SER A 147 12.08 -1.38 -25.09
C SER A 147 11.46 -2.07 -26.31
N ASP A 148 11.23 -1.30 -27.36
CA ASP A 148 10.78 -1.82 -28.66
C ASP A 148 11.77 -2.83 -29.26
N LYS A 149 13.05 -2.75 -28.85
CA LYS A 149 14.12 -3.71 -29.22
C LYS A 149 14.17 -4.94 -28.32
N ASN A 150 13.16 -5.14 -27.44
CA ASN A 150 13.09 -6.23 -26.46
C ASN A 150 14.19 -6.20 -25.37
N GLU A 151 14.93 -5.10 -25.24
CA GLU A 151 15.89 -4.89 -24.16
C GLU A 151 15.17 -4.52 -22.86
N ARG A 152 15.64 -5.08 -21.74
CA ARG A 152 15.04 -4.83 -20.42
C ARG A 152 15.77 -3.69 -19.72
N TYR A 153 15.01 -2.70 -19.29
CA TYR A 153 15.49 -1.57 -18.52
C TYR A 153 14.92 -1.58 -17.11
N SER A 154 15.68 -1.07 -16.16
CA SER A 154 15.24 -0.88 -14.78
C SER A 154 15.69 0.48 -14.28
N ILE A 155 14.75 1.24 -13.76
CA ILE A 155 14.98 2.53 -13.10
C ILE A 155 14.75 2.32 -11.61
N ARG A 156 15.61 2.90 -10.76
CA ARG A 156 15.46 2.89 -9.30
C ARG A 156 15.49 4.33 -8.78
N SER A 157 14.61 4.59 -7.81
CA SER A 157 14.48 5.90 -7.19
C SER A 157 13.85 5.76 -5.81
N SER A 158 13.56 6.89 -5.16
CA SER A 158 12.70 6.96 -3.98
C SER A 158 11.39 7.63 -4.37
N ASN A 159 10.29 7.16 -3.80
CA ASN A 159 8.97 7.75 -4.00
C ASN A 159 8.33 8.11 -2.66
N PHE A 160 7.50 9.13 -2.69
CA PHE A 160 6.53 9.46 -1.66
C PHE A 160 5.14 9.24 -2.25
N ASN A 161 4.32 8.49 -1.55
CA ASN A 161 2.95 8.20 -1.95
C ASN A 161 1.99 8.64 -0.86
N LEU A 162 0.93 9.33 -1.27
CA LEU A 162 -0.17 9.76 -0.42
C LEU A 162 -1.45 9.16 -1.01
N LYS A 163 -2.23 8.45 -0.20
CA LYS A 163 -3.52 7.89 -0.60
C LYS A 163 -4.59 8.27 0.41
N ILE A 164 -5.70 8.76 -0.09
CA ILE A 164 -6.91 9.04 0.68
C ILE A 164 -8.09 8.32 0.04
N GLY A 165 -9.11 8.02 0.82
CA GLY A 165 -10.30 7.38 0.27
C GLY A 165 -11.42 7.19 1.27
N LEU A 166 -12.53 6.69 0.72
CA LEU A 166 -13.69 6.23 1.45
C LEU A 166 -13.86 4.74 1.19
N SER A 167 -14.08 3.97 2.25
CA SER A 167 -14.30 2.54 2.19
C SER A 167 -15.65 2.18 2.80
N TYR A 168 -16.29 1.17 2.23
CA TYR A 168 -17.47 0.53 2.81
C TYR A 168 -17.07 -0.86 3.31
N ALA A 169 -17.35 -1.12 4.60
CA ALA A 169 -17.07 -2.39 5.28
C ALA A 169 -18.30 -3.31 5.24
N PHE A 170 -18.11 -4.58 4.86
CA PHE A 170 -19.15 -5.61 4.78
C PHE A 170 -18.67 -7.00 5.21
#